data_8eff1d5eaad5a545191c58c6e61ea62a
#
_entry.id   8eff1d5eaad5a545191c58c6e61ea62a
#
_cell.length_a   1.000
_cell.length_b   1.000
_cell.length_c   1.000
_cell.angle_alpha   90.00
_cell.angle_beta   90.00
_cell.angle_gamma   90.00
#
_symmetry.space_group_name_H-M   'P 1'
#
loop_
_entity.id
_entity.type
_entity.pdbx_description
1 polymer ?
#
loop_
_entity_poly.entity_id
_entity_poly.type
_entity_poly.pdbx_seq_one_letter_code
_entity_poly.pdbx_strand_id
1 'polypeptide(L)'
;MQVEYEYTYMDRELRIDRICNASKRKSVKVLDLTQMELMAPKGSHHLDHYMNNGGKFFDFSRGYPDTEELKTYMICFSGERYLISVTDDFLNAMRITLSHKIKLQ
;
A
#
# COMPACT_ATOMS: atom_id res chain seq x y z
N MET A 1 -21.42 -0.68 -8.07
CA MET A 1 -20.88 -1.61 -7.06
C MET A 1 -19.89 -0.88 -6.18
N GLN A 2 -20.06 -1.01 -4.88
CA GLN A 2 -19.18 -0.37 -3.91
C GLN A 2 -18.07 -1.33 -3.53
N VAL A 3 -16.83 -0.90 -3.68
CA VAL A 3 -15.65 -1.73 -3.39
C VAL A 3 -14.79 -1.02 -2.36
N GLU A 4 -14.43 -1.75 -1.32
CA GLU A 4 -13.52 -1.29 -0.29
C GLU A 4 -12.37 -2.28 -0.14
N TYR A 5 -11.23 -1.81 0.37
CA TYR A 5 -10.09 -2.66 0.65
C TYR A 5 -9.77 -2.62 2.14
N GLU A 6 -9.42 -3.78 2.69
CA GLU A 6 -8.92 -3.90 4.04
C GLU A 6 -7.52 -4.46 4.02
N TYR A 7 -6.70 -4.00 4.94
CA TYR A 7 -5.32 -4.41 5.03
C TYR A 7 -5.05 -5.03 6.38
N THR A 8 -4.29 -6.12 6.38
CA THR A 8 -3.82 -6.77 7.60
C THR A 8 -2.31 -6.89 7.52
N TYR A 9 -1.60 -6.41 8.54
CA TYR A 9 -0.15 -6.48 8.58
C TYR A 9 0.30 -7.34 9.74
N MET A 10 1.08 -8.38 9.47
CA MET A 10 1.64 -9.25 10.48
C MET A 10 2.94 -9.87 9.96
N ASP A 11 3.99 -9.82 10.77
CA ASP A 11 5.27 -10.47 10.44
C ASP A 11 5.81 -10.09 9.06
N ARG A 12 5.74 -8.80 8.72
CA ARG A 12 6.21 -8.23 7.46
C ARG A 12 5.43 -8.73 6.25
N GLU A 13 4.25 -9.30 6.48
CA GLU A 13 3.34 -9.70 5.42
C GLU A 13 2.13 -8.77 5.41
N LEU A 14 1.81 -8.22 4.24
CA LEU A 14 0.64 -7.38 4.06
C LEU A 14 -0.40 -8.15 3.25
N ARG A 15 -1.54 -8.39 3.87
CA ARG A 15 -2.68 -9.00 3.19
C ARG A 15 -3.65 -7.91 2.78
N ILE A 16 -4.12 -7.97 1.54
CA ILE A 16 -5.11 -7.04 1.01
C ILE A 16 -6.36 -7.83 0.64
N ASP A 17 -7.47 -7.48 1.25
CA ASP A 17 -8.77 -8.06 0.98
C ASP A 17 -9.65 -7.03 0.31
N ARG A 18 -10.46 -7.48 -0.64
CA ARG A 18 -11.48 -6.66 -1.27
C ARG A 18 -12.84 -7.01 -0.68
N ILE A 19 -13.61 -6.00 -0.32
CA ILE A 19 -14.96 -6.14 0.20
C ILE A 19 -15.91 -5.49 -0.80
N CYS A 20 -16.85 -6.29 -1.33
CA CYS A 20 -17.83 -5.83 -2.28
C CYS A 20 -19.18 -5.69 -1.60
N ASN A 21 -19.80 -4.51 -1.73
CA ASN A 21 -21.14 -4.22 -1.19
C ASN A 21 -21.25 -4.56 0.31
N ALA A 22 -20.16 -4.31 1.05
CA ALA A 22 -20.06 -4.47 2.51
C ALA A 22 -20.30 -5.91 3.01
N SER A 23 -20.38 -6.90 2.14
CA SER A 23 -20.72 -8.25 2.57
C SER A 23 -19.78 -9.35 2.05
N LYS A 24 -19.24 -9.20 0.84
CA LYS A 24 -18.42 -10.25 0.22
C LYS A 24 -16.94 -9.86 0.34
N ARG A 25 -16.18 -10.74 1.01
CA ARG A 25 -14.74 -10.53 1.23
C ARG A 25 -13.94 -11.53 0.40
N LYS A 26 -12.89 -11.04 -0.25
CA LYS A 26 -11.99 -11.88 -1.04
C LYS A 26 -10.56 -11.37 -0.87
N SER A 27 -9.63 -12.29 -0.57
CA SER A 27 -8.22 -11.95 -0.57
C SER A 27 -7.77 -11.72 -2.02
N VAL A 28 -7.23 -10.53 -2.31
CA VAL A 28 -6.80 -10.19 -3.66
C VAL A 28 -5.29 -10.19 -3.81
N LYS A 29 -4.55 -10.00 -2.70
CA LYS A 29 -3.10 -10.01 -2.75
C LYS A 29 -2.52 -10.24 -1.37
N VAL A 30 -1.41 -10.97 -1.32
CA VAL A 30 -0.58 -11.12 -0.13
C VAL A 30 0.83 -10.73 -0.53
N LEU A 31 1.40 -9.73 0.15
CA LEU A 31 2.71 -9.18 -0.16
C LEU A 31 3.71 -9.51 0.94
N ASP A 32 4.85 -10.08 0.55
CA ASP A 32 5.99 -10.24 1.45
C ASP A 32 6.80 -8.95 1.42
N LEU A 33 6.66 -8.12 2.44
CA LEU A 33 7.30 -6.80 2.47
C LEU A 33 8.79 -6.88 2.79
N THR A 34 9.35 -8.06 3.09
CA THR A 34 10.80 -8.22 3.14
C THR A 34 11.43 -8.03 1.77
N GLN A 35 10.65 -8.25 0.70
CA GLN A 35 11.10 -8.07 -0.68
C GLN A 35 10.80 -6.68 -1.24
N MET A 36 10.11 -5.84 -0.49
CA MET A 36 9.81 -4.47 -0.88
C MET A 36 11.09 -3.65 -0.99
N GLU A 37 11.19 -2.82 -2.03
CA GLU A 37 12.31 -1.92 -2.19
C GLU A 37 12.08 -0.57 -1.53
N LEU A 38 10.85 -0.06 -1.62
CA LEU A 38 10.51 1.27 -1.10
C LEU A 38 9.02 1.39 -0.89
N MET A 39 8.64 2.11 0.15
CA MET A 39 7.26 2.57 0.34
C MET A 39 7.31 4.07 0.66
N ALA A 40 6.48 4.86 -0.03
CA ALA A 40 6.45 6.31 0.13
C ALA A 40 5.07 6.85 -0.22
N PRO A 41 4.73 8.07 0.24
CA PRO A 41 3.47 8.70 -0.15
C PRO A 41 3.35 8.81 -1.66
N LYS A 42 2.15 8.61 -2.19
CA LYS A 42 1.88 8.85 -3.59
C LYS A 42 2.33 10.27 -3.96
N GLY A 43 3.07 10.41 -5.05
CA GLY A 43 3.60 11.69 -5.49
C GLY A 43 4.93 12.06 -4.85
N SER A 44 5.48 11.23 -3.96
CA SER A 44 6.80 11.48 -3.37
C SER A 44 7.90 11.44 -4.45
N HIS A 45 8.89 12.32 -4.30
CA HIS A 45 10.04 12.30 -5.22
C HIS A 45 10.86 11.01 -5.09
N HIS A 46 10.77 10.32 -3.96
CA HIS A 46 11.45 9.04 -3.78
C HIS A 46 10.94 7.97 -4.74
N LEU A 47 9.76 8.17 -5.34
CA LEU A 47 9.14 7.21 -6.26
C LEU A 47 9.54 7.42 -7.71
N ASP A 48 10.26 8.50 -8.03
CA ASP A 48 10.54 8.88 -9.42
C ASP A 48 11.19 7.76 -10.22
N HIS A 49 12.15 7.07 -9.62
CA HIS A 49 12.84 5.95 -10.27
C HIS A 49 11.86 4.85 -10.69
N TYR A 50 10.84 4.61 -9.88
CA TYR A 50 9.90 3.50 -10.10
C TYR A 50 8.80 3.87 -11.09
N MET A 51 8.46 5.15 -11.22
CA MET A 51 7.35 5.59 -12.06
C MET A 51 7.63 5.40 -13.56
N ASN A 52 8.90 5.41 -13.98
CA ASN A 52 9.28 5.39 -15.38
C ASN A 52 9.84 4.04 -15.85
N ASN A 53 9.86 3.04 -14.98
CA ASN A 53 10.51 1.76 -15.29
C ASN A 53 9.55 0.67 -15.76
N GLY A 54 8.28 1.02 -16.01
CA GLY A 54 7.29 0.04 -16.43
C GLY A 54 6.93 -0.91 -15.29
N GLY A 55 6.52 -2.14 -15.67
CA GLY A 55 6.11 -3.12 -14.71
C GLY A 55 4.60 -3.08 -14.44
N LYS A 56 4.16 -3.94 -13.53
CA LYS A 56 2.74 -4.05 -13.20
C LYS A 56 2.35 -3.05 -12.12
N PHE A 57 1.16 -2.51 -12.26
CA PHE A 57 0.62 -1.53 -11.31
C PHE A 57 -0.75 -1.97 -10.85
N PHE A 58 -0.95 -1.98 -9.52
CA PHE A 58 -2.21 -2.38 -8.91
C PHE A 58 -2.67 -1.29 -7.95
N ASP A 59 -3.87 -0.78 -8.17
CA ASP A 59 -4.45 0.22 -7.29
C ASP A 59 -5.42 -0.46 -6.32
N PHE A 60 -4.98 -0.65 -5.09
CA PHE A 60 -5.80 -1.17 -4.00
C PHE A 60 -6.09 -0.08 -2.96
N SER A 61 -5.97 1.18 -3.36
CA SER A 61 -6.34 2.30 -2.50
C SER A 61 -7.86 2.51 -2.54
N ARG A 62 -8.33 3.40 -1.66
CA ARG A 62 -9.78 3.66 -1.64
C ARG A 62 -10.26 4.54 -2.81
N GLY A 63 -9.32 5.14 -3.58
CA GLY A 63 -9.67 5.88 -4.78
C GLY A 63 -10.19 7.29 -4.57
N TYR A 64 -10.19 7.80 -3.35
CA TYR A 64 -10.57 9.17 -3.02
C TYR A 64 -9.33 9.98 -2.64
N PRO A 65 -9.40 11.33 -2.71
CA PRO A 65 -8.29 12.16 -2.25
C PRO A 65 -7.94 11.88 -0.79
N ASP A 66 -6.67 12.08 -0.46
CA ASP A 66 -6.19 11.90 0.90
C ASP A 66 -6.93 12.83 1.88
N THR A 67 -7.08 12.35 3.11
CA THR A 67 -7.62 13.14 4.23
C THR A 67 -6.55 13.17 5.31
N GLU A 68 -6.82 13.88 6.41
CA GLU A 68 -5.91 13.84 7.56
C GLU A 68 -5.77 12.43 8.13
N GLU A 69 -6.84 11.63 8.06
CA GLU A 69 -6.89 10.31 8.66
C GLU A 69 -6.38 9.20 7.75
N LEU A 70 -6.46 9.40 6.42
CA LEU A 70 -6.16 8.34 5.47
C LEU A 70 -5.32 8.87 4.33
N LYS A 71 -4.13 8.30 4.18
CA LYS A 71 -3.13 8.73 3.19
C LYS A 71 -2.86 7.60 2.19
N THR A 72 -2.63 7.98 0.95
CA THR A 72 -2.30 7.02 -0.12
C THR A 72 -0.79 6.86 -0.20
N TYR A 73 -0.33 5.62 -0.10
CA TYR A 73 1.08 5.25 -0.21
C TYR A 73 1.28 4.29 -1.35
N MET A 74 2.46 4.35 -1.96
CA MET A 74 2.87 3.40 -2.98
C MET A 74 3.92 2.46 -2.42
N ILE A 75 3.74 1.16 -2.67
CA ILE A 75 4.68 0.11 -2.29
C ILE A 75 5.34 -0.37 -3.58
N CYS A 76 6.67 -0.30 -3.62
CA CYS A 76 7.45 -0.64 -4.81
C CYS A 76 8.26 -1.90 -4.60
N PHE A 77 8.06 -2.85 -5.52
CA PHE A 77 8.90 -4.04 -5.67
C PHE A 77 9.63 -3.94 -7.01
N SER A 78 10.54 -4.88 -7.25
CA SER A 78 11.11 -5.00 -8.58
C SER A 78 10.02 -5.44 -9.56
N GLY A 79 9.64 -4.56 -10.48
CA GLY A 79 8.65 -4.86 -11.51
C GLY A 79 7.19 -4.76 -11.11
N GLU A 80 6.88 -4.40 -9.87
CA GLU A 80 5.48 -4.27 -9.42
C GLU A 80 5.33 -3.09 -8.47
N ARG A 81 4.20 -2.38 -8.57
CA ARG A 81 3.85 -1.28 -7.68
C ARG A 81 2.41 -1.42 -7.23
N TYR A 82 2.16 -1.02 -5.99
CA TYR A 82 0.84 -1.13 -5.37
C TYR A 82 0.50 0.16 -4.66
N LEU A 83 -0.75 0.63 -4.82
CA LEU A 83 -1.28 1.74 -4.01
C LEU A 83 -2.16 1.17 -2.91
N ILE A 84 -1.98 1.69 -1.71
CA ILE A 84 -2.84 1.39 -0.56
C ILE A 84 -3.19 2.68 0.15
N SER A 85 -4.29 2.67 0.91
CA SER A 85 -4.69 3.80 1.76
C SER A 85 -4.50 3.38 3.21
N VAL A 86 -3.74 4.17 3.97
CA VAL A 86 -3.36 3.81 5.34
C VAL A 86 -3.65 4.94 6.32
N THR A 87 -3.98 4.56 7.54
CA THR A 87 -4.01 5.47 8.68
C THR A 87 -2.60 5.64 9.22
N ASP A 88 -2.39 6.70 10.02
CA ASP A 88 -1.10 6.89 10.68
C ASP A 88 -0.77 5.74 11.62
N ASP A 89 -1.77 5.20 12.32
CA ASP A 89 -1.55 4.07 13.23
C ASP A 89 -1.09 2.83 12.47
N PHE A 90 -1.72 2.54 11.34
CA PHE A 90 -1.32 1.39 10.52
C PHE A 90 0.09 1.58 9.96
N LEU A 91 0.38 2.77 9.46
CA LEU A 91 1.70 3.10 8.95
C LEU A 91 2.77 2.96 10.03
N ASN A 92 2.49 3.44 11.23
CA ASN A 92 3.44 3.35 12.35
C ASN A 92 3.69 1.89 12.75
N ALA A 93 2.67 1.03 12.72
CA ALA A 93 2.84 -0.39 12.98
C ALA A 93 3.80 -1.04 11.97
N MET A 94 3.68 -0.68 10.70
CA MET A 94 4.59 -1.17 9.67
C MET A 94 6.02 -0.65 9.88
N ARG A 95 6.16 0.60 10.30
CA ARG A 95 7.47 1.23 10.49
C ARG A 95 8.28 0.61 11.61
N ILE A 96 7.65 -0.01 12.59
CA ILE A 96 8.37 -0.69 13.68
C ILE A 96 9.32 -1.74 13.12
N THR A 97 8.91 -2.46 12.07
CA THR A 97 9.71 -3.54 11.50
C THR A 97 10.32 -3.22 10.14
N LEU A 98 9.88 -2.14 9.48
CA LEU A 98 10.28 -1.81 8.11
C LEU A 98 10.75 -0.36 7.97
N SER A 99 11.20 0.28 9.05
CA SER A 99 11.44 1.73 9.09
C SER A 99 12.38 2.23 8.00
N HIS A 100 13.41 1.47 7.66
CA HIS A 100 14.43 1.88 6.68
C HIS A 100 13.93 1.87 5.24
N LYS A 101 12.79 1.25 4.98
CA LYS A 101 12.20 1.16 3.63
C LYS A 101 10.98 2.07 3.44
N ILE A 102 10.50 2.71 4.50
CA ILE A 102 9.30 3.54 4.46
C ILE A 102 9.68 5.00 4.62
N LYS A 103 9.34 5.80 3.62
CA LYS A 103 9.51 7.26 3.64
C LYS A 103 8.20 7.91 4.05
N LEU A 104 8.28 9.04 4.73
CA LEU A 104 7.09 9.77 5.17
C LEU A 104 6.78 10.98 4.28
N GLN A 105 7.62 11.26 3.33
CA GLN A 105 7.40 12.35 2.39
C GLN A 105 8.11 12.13 1.06
#